data_5a313916e3afcb12071b4bfe0a9414e1
#
_entry.id   5a313916e3afcb12071b4bfe0a9414e1
#
_cell.length_a   1.000
_cell.length_b   1.000
_cell.length_c   1.000
_cell.angle_alpha   90.00
_cell.angle_beta   90.00
_cell.angle_gamma   90.00
#
_symmetry.space_group_name_H-M   'P 1'
#
loop_
_entity.id
_entity.type
_entity.pdbx_description
1 polymer ?
#
loop_
_entity_poly.entity_id
_entity_poly.type
_entity_poly.pdbx_seq_one_letter_code
_entity_poly.pdbx_strand_id
1 'polypeptide(L)'
;MGKYEEDAKRLLKEVGGKENINAVTHCATRMRFVLNDPDKADQEAIDDIPSVKGMFTNAGQFQVIIGNDVATFYNDFKEASGIEGTSTEDAKSVAKKNQNPLQRAVGALAEIFAPIIPAIIVGGLILGFRNILEGVDFGGATIVDRSTFWTAINDFLWLPGEAIFQFLPVGITWSVTRKMGTTQILGIVLGITLVSPQLLDANEVASTAAADIPQWDFGFAQVDMIGYQGQVIPAMLAGFLLAYLEIFFRKHIPEAVSMIFVPLFALLPTIIAAHVVLGPFGWWLGNIISNVIFAGLTSSVSWLFSFAFGLLYSPLVITGLHHMSNAIDLQLVASEVTNHTTSLWPMIALSNIAQGSAVLAIIYLHRGDKKEEQVSIPAMISCYLGVTEPAMFGINLKYIYPFVAAMIGSGFAGLFNNFMDVRANSIGVGGLPGILVINSQIGGGYLAFAISMVIAIVISFILTVVFRKRGIFNKEDREDSTAELAVAGATPGDTGSFSSGEDTSVSLTNTQKTTENYLHQFLVSY
;
A
#
# COMPACT_ATOMS: atom_id res chain seq x y z
N MET A 1 21.46 31.70 11.11
CA MET A 1 20.04 31.33 11.34
C MET A 1 19.63 30.44 10.19
N GLY A 2 19.15 29.25 10.47
CA GLY A 2 18.63 28.32 9.47
C GLY A 2 17.35 28.88 8.85
N LYS A 3 17.03 28.49 7.62
CA LYS A 3 15.83 28.94 6.88
C LYS A 3 14.53 28.71 7.66
N TYR A 4 14.47 27.64 8.46
CA TYR A 4 13.30 27.17 9.20
C TYR A 4 13.51 27.12 10.71
N GLU A 5 14.50 27.83 11.26
CA GLU A 5 14.90 27.75 12.66
C GLU A 5 13.74 28.07 13.64
N GLU A 6 12.93 29.10 13.33
CA GLU A 6 11.78 29.48 14.18
C GLU A 6 10.67 28.43 14.12
N ASP A 7 10.33 27.95 12.91
CA ASP A 7 9.32 26.92 12.72
C ASP A 7 9.76 25.59 13.37
N ALA A 8 11.04 25.26 13.29
CA ALA A 8 11.62 24.08 13.93
C ALA A 8 11.56 24.15 15.46
N LYS A 9 11.86 25.33 16.06
CA LYS A 9 11.71 25.55 17.52
C LYS A 9 10.26 25.47 17.96
N ARG A 10 9.35 26.02 17.15
CA ARG A 10 7.92 25.94 17.41
C ARG A 10 7.46 24.49 17.35
N LEU A 11 7.82 23.74 16.29
CA LEU A 11 7.49 22.33 16.18
C LEU A 11 8.03 21.51 17.35
N LEU A 12 9.26 21.76 17.79
CA LEU A 12 9.84 21.08 18.96
C LEU A 12 9.00 21.29 20.23
N LYS A 13 8.51 22.50 20.43
CA LYS A 13 7.66 22.82 21.58
C LYS A 13 6.31 22.11 21.48
N GLU A 14 5.67 22.19 20.32
CA GLU A 14 4.28 21.71 20.14
C GLU A 14 4.20 20.17 20.00
N VAL A 15 5.29 19.45 19.72
CA VAL A 15 5.33 17.97 19.83
C VAL A 15 5.52 17.50 21.28
N GLY A 16 5.51 18.42 22.26
CA GLY A 16 5.68 18.12 23.68
C GLY A 16 7.10 18.23 24.18
N GLY A 17 7.98 18.92 23.45
CA GLY A 17 9.38 19.16 23.82
C GLY A 17 10.31 17.97 23.60
N LYS A 18 11.61 18.18 23.86
CA LYS A 18 12.65 17.16 23.68
C LYS A 18 12.38 15.87 24.47
N GLU A 19 11.84 16.00 25.67
CA GLU A 19 11.55 14.85 26.57
C GLU A 19 10.47 13.93 26.03
N ASN A 20 9.59 14.44 25.14
CA ASN A 20 8.56 13.64 24.50
C ASN A 20 9.04 12.92 23.23
N ILE A 21 10.22 13.28 22.71
CA ILE A 21 10.76 12.70 21.46
C ILE A 21 11.70 11.55 21.80
N ASN A 22 11.28 10.32 21.48
CA ASN A 22 12.11 9.12 21.62
C ASN A 22 13.03 8.93 20.41
N ALA A 23 12.53 9.23 19.20
CA ALA A 23 13.31 9.18 17.97
C ALA A 23 12.76 10.17 16.95
N VAL A 24 13.64 10.75 16.13
CA VAL A 24 13.26 11.60 15.01
C VAL A 24 14.09 11.27 13.78
N THR A 25 13.41 11.18 12.63
CA THR A 25 14.00 10.97 11.30
C THR A 25 13.17 11.70 10.26
N HIS A 26 13.57 11.67 9.00
CA HIS A 26 12.77 12.19 7.90
C HIS A 26 12.78 11.24 6.69
N CYS A 27 11.81 11.41 5.80
CA CYS A 27 11.82 10.83 4.45
C CYS A 27 11.81 11.96 3.42
N ALA A 28 11.48 11.68 2.16
CA ALA A 28 11.53 12.66 1.08
C ALA A 28 10.72 13.95 1.33
N THR A 29 9.61 13.86 2.09
CA THR A 29 8.69 14.99 2.28
C THR A 29 8.20 15.19 3.72
N ARG A 30 8.61 14.33 4.70
CA ARG A 30 8.00 14.31 6.03
C ARG A 30 9.02 14.13 7.12
N MET A 31 8.84 14.87 8.22
CA MET A 31 9.44 14.56 9.50
C MET A 31 8.70 13.37 10.14
N ARG A 32 9.41 12.48 10.81
CA ARG A 32 8.86 11.31 11.51
C ARG A 32 9.35 11.28 12.94
N PHE A 33 8.41 11.33 13.86
CA PHE A 33 8.66 11.30 15.29
C PHE A 33 8.15 10.00 15.89
N VAL A 34 8.90 9.43 16.80
CA VAL A 34 8.39 8.47 17.77
C VAL A 34 8.26 9.21 19.08
N LEU A 35 7.02 9.50 19.47
CA LEU A 35 6.72 10.21 20.71
C LEU A 35 6.55 9.22 21.86
N ASN A 36 6.98 9.62 23.06
CA ASN A 36 6.75 8.85 24.29
C ASN A 36 5.27 8.91 24.67
N ASP A 37 4.64 10.04 24.48
CA ASP A 37 3.24 10.32 24.74
C ASP A 37 2.68 11.12 23.55
N PRO A 38 1.96 10.48 22.60
CA PRO A 38 1.38 11.17 21.45
C PRO A 38 0.35 12.24 21.80
N ASP A 39 -0.33 12.11 22.96
CA ASP A 39 -1.39 13.03 23.39
C ASP A 39 -0.82 14.39 23.86
N LYS A 40 0.49 14.48 24.06
CA LYS A 40 1.19 15.74 24.34
C LYS A 40 1.46 16.60 23.11
N ALA A 41 1.28 16.06 21.93
CA ALA A 41 1.44 16.83 20.69
C ALA A 41 0.19 17.68 20.44
N ASP A 42 0.38 18.99 20.47
CA ASP A 42 -0.67 19.96 20.13
C ASP A 42 -0.81 20.04 18.62
N GLN A 43 -1.77 19.26 18.09
CA GLN A 43 -1.98 19.14 16.66
C GLN A 43 -2.45 20.45 16.02
N GLU A 44 -3.27 21.24 16.72
CA GLU A 44 -3.76 22.54 16.22
C GLU A 44 -2.60 23.54 16.10
N ALA A 45 -1.79 23.65 17.13
CA ALA A 45 -0.63 24.54 17.14
C ALA A 45 0.44 24.11 16.12
N ILE A 46 0.56 22.82 15.81
CA ILE A 46 1.47 22.29 14.78
C ILE A 46 0.97 22.62 13.37
N ASP A 47 -0.35 22.54 13.13
CA ASP A 47 -0.93 22.85 11.80
C ASP A 47 -0.80 24.34 11.46
N ASP A 48 -0.76 25.21 12.46
CA ASP A 48 -0.51 26.65 12.32
C ASP A 48 0.95 27.02 12.01
N ILE A 49 1.88 26.07 11.97
CA ILE A 49 3.28 26.35 11.62
C ILE A 49 3.38 26.54 10.09
N PRO A 50 3.91 27.67 9.60
CA PRO A 50 3.91 28.00 8.16
C PRO A 50 4.58 26.94 7.27
N SER A 51 5.58 26.20 7.79
CA SER A 51 6.28 25.14 7.05
C SER A 51 5.55 23.80 7.09
N VAL A 52 4.55 23.63 7.95
CA VAL A 52 3.77 22.40 8.07
C VAL A 52 2.64 22.42 7.06
N LYS A 53 2.46 21.31 6.36
CA LYS A 53 1.41 21.11 5.35
C LYS A 53 0.37 20.08 5.78
N GLY A 54 0.50 19.56 6.98
CA GLY A 54 -0.39 18.58 7.59
C GLY A 54 0.38 17.57 8.45
N MET A 55 -0.36 16.79 9.22
CA MET A 55 0.21 15.77 10.09
C MET A 55 -0.72 14.58 10.24
N PHE A 56 -0.16 13.43 10.62
CA PHE A 56 -0.92 12.22 10.93
C PHE A 56 -0.07 11.22 11.70
N THR A 57 -0.73 10.28 12.38
CA THR A 57 -0.06 9.16 13.04
C THR A 57 -0.24 7.89 12.23
N ASN A 58 0.85 7.23 11.88
CA ASN A 58 0.83 5.95 11.18
C ASN A 58 1.91 5.01 11.74
N ALA A 59 1.54 3.75 11.94
CA ALA A 59 2.44 2.69 12.43
C ALA A 59 3.22 3.07 13.71
N GLY A 60 2.61 3.82 14.62
CA GLY A 60 3.24 4.29 15.87
C GLY A 60 4.22 5.45 15.70
N GLN A 61 4.24 6.09 14.55
CA GLN A 61 5.01 7.29 14.27
C GLN A 61 4.09 8.50 14.04
N PHE A 62 4.34 9.60 14.72
CA PHE A 62 3.75 10.88 14.44
C PHE A 62 4.50 11.53 13.27
N GLN A 63 3.82 11.82 12.18
CA GLN A 63 4.43 12.31 10.94
C GLN A 63 3.93 13.71 10.62
N VAL A 64 4.86 14.62 10.33
CA VAL A 64 4.59 16.02 9.96
C VAL A 64 5.08 16.26 8.54
N ILE A 65 4.17 16.67 7.65
CA ILE A 65 4.46 16.91 6.23
C ILE A 65 5.06 18.30 6.07
N ILE A 66 6.29 18.37 5.58
CA ILE A 66 7.01 19.62 5.28
C ILE A 66 7.07 19.86 3.76
N GLY A 67 7.16 18.78 2.98
CA GLY A 67 7.38 18.83 1.54
C GLY A 67 8.86 18.70 1.17
N ASN A 68 9.22 19.19 -0.02
CA ASN A 68 10.54 18.99 -0.61
C ASN A 68 11.72 19.56 0.22
N ASP A 69 11.45 20.54 1.07
CA ASP A 69 12.45 21.19 1.93
C ASP A 69 12.68 20.45 3.26
N VAL A 70 12.10 19.27 3.44
CA VAL A 70 12.18 18.50 4.70
C VAL A 70 13.60 18.26 5.18
N ALA A 71 14.55 18.03 4.30
CA ALA A 71 15.94 17.79 4.67
C ALA A 71 16.57 19.05 5.32
N THR A 72 16.27 20.24 4.79
CA THR A 72 16.72 21.52 5.39
C THR A 72 16.02 21.75 6.71
N PHE A 73 14.70 21.57 6.76
CA PHE A 73 13.92 21.67 7.99
C PHE A 73 14.41 20.71 9.10
N TYR A 74 14.74 19.49 8.73
CA TYR A 74 15.27 18.47 9.65
C TYR A 74 16.62 18.87 10.25
N ASN A 75 17.50 19.49 9.46
CA ASN A 75 18.77 19.99 9.97
C ASN A 75 18.55 21.13 10.96
N ASP A 76 17.70 22.10 10.63
CA ASP A 76 17.34 23.19 11.53
C ASP A 76 16.68 22.66 12.82
N PHE A 77 15.84 21.61 12.70
CA PHE A 77 15.22 20.94 13.84
C PHE A 77 16.25 20.24 14.75
N LYS A 78 17.25 19.57 14.18
CA LYS A 78 18.33 18.95 14.96
C LYS A 78 19.15 19.99 15.73
N GLU A 79 19.46 21.11 15.09
CA GLU A 79 20.17 22.21 15.77
C GLU A 79 19.34 22.80 16.90
N ALA A 80 18.03 23.03 16.67
CA ALA A 80 17.13 23.60 17.65
C ALA A 80 16.88 22.66 18.85
N SER A 81 16.77 21.35 18.59
CA SER A 81 16.43 20.35 19.62
C SER A 81 17.65 19.76 20.34
N GLY A 82 18.84 19.83 19.71
CA GLY A 82 20.02 19.11 20.19
C GLY A 82 19.81 17.58 20.26
N ILE A 83 18.93 17.04 19.42
CA ILE A 83 18.67 15.59 19.30
C ILE A 83 19.49 15.08 18.12
N GLU A 84 20.35 14.09 18.37
CA GLU A 84 20.97 13.35 17.27
C GLU A 84 19.90 12.56 16.54
N GLY A 85 19.80 12.78 15.21
CA GLY A 85 18.81 12.08 14.40
C GLY A 85 19.10 10.58 14.39
N THR A 86 18.04 9.80 14.54
CA THR A 86 18.09 8.34 14.48
C THR A 86 17.93 7.85 13.04
N SER A 87 18.50 6.68 12.73
CA SER A 87 18.25 6.05 11.44
C SER A 87 16.76 5.73 11.28
N THR A 88 16.27 5.64 10.04
CA THR A 88 14.87 5.27 9.78
C THR A 88 14.56 3.88 10.35
N GLU A 89 15.54 3.00 10.44
CA GLU A 89 15.41 1.65 10.99
C GLU A 89 15.30 1.67 12.51
N ASP A 90 16.08 2.48 13.19
CA ASP A 90 16.02 2.65 14.65
C ASP A 90 14.70 3.30 15.07
N ALA A 91 14.27 4.35 14.36
CA ALA A 91 12.97 4.98 14.59
C ALA A 91 11.80 3.99 14.42
N LYS A 92 11.85 3.09 13.41
CA LYS A 92 10.87 2.01 13.24
C LYS A 92 10.92 1.00 14.37
N SER A 93 12.10 0.66 14.88
CA SER A 93 12.26 -0.32 15.97
C SER A 93 11.64 0.19 17.28
N VAL A 94 11.79 1.48 17.54
CA VAL A 94 11.20 2.14 18.72
C VAL A 94 9.68 2.27 18.56
N ALA A 95 9.20 2.64 17.38
CA ALA A 95 7.77 2.73 17.08
C ALA A 95 7.02 1.40 17.28
N LYS A 96 7.68 0.26 17.03
CA LYS A 96 7.10 -1.09 17.25
C LYS A 96 6.70 -1.34 18.70
N LYS A 97 7.32 -0.68 19.68
CA LYS A 97 6.96 -0.84 21.10
C LYS A 97 5.58 -0.26 21.42
N ASN A 98 5.14 0.74 20.66
CA ASN A 98 3.87 1.43 20.85
C ASN A 98 2.70 0.78 20.06
N GLN A 99 2.95 -0.32 19.35
CA GLN A 99 1.96 -1.02 18.54
C GLN A 99 1.30 -2.17 19.33
N ASN A 100 0.00 -2.37 19.14
CA ASN A 100 -0.69 -3.54 19.65
C ASN A 100 -0.27 -4.82 18.85
N PRO A 101 -0.53 -6.05 19.36
CA PRO A 101 -0.10 -7.29 18.70
C PRO A 101 -0.60 -7.42 17.26
N LEU A 102 -1.83 -7.00 16.95
CA LEU A 102 -2.40 -7.03 15.61
C LEU A 102 -1.65 -6.06 14.68
N GLN A 103 -1.42 -4.83 15.13
CA GLN A 103 -0.65 -3.84 14.35
C GLN A 103 0.79 -4.31 14.08
N ARG A 104 1.41 -5.01 15.02
CA ARG A 104 2.74 -5.62 14.82
C ARG A 104 2.71 -6.71 13.77
N ALA A 105 1.71 -7.60 13.81
CA ALA A 105 1.58 -8.67 12.81
C ALA A 105 1.37 -8.10 11.41
N VAL A 106 0.49 -7.11 11.26
CA VAL A 106 0.22 -6.43 9.98
C VAL A 106 1.44 -5.65 9.49
N GLY A 107 2.10 -4.91 10.39
CA GLY A 107 3.36 -4.21 10.06
C GLY A 107 4.45 -5.19 9.62
N ALA A 108 4.50 -6.38 10.23
CA ALA A 108 5.40 -7.44 9.83
C ALA A 108 5.12 -7.94 8.40
N LEU A 109 3.84 -8.12 8.06
CA LEU A 109 3.43 -8.52 6.72
C LEU A 109 3.78 -7.44 5.69
N ALA A 110 3.48 -6.17 6.00
CA ALA A 110 3.85 -5.04 5.16
C ALA A 110 5.36 -4.98 4.86
N GLU A 111 6.20 -5.18 5.88
CA GLU A 111 7.66 -5.19 5.72
C GLU A 111 8.17 -6.34 4.86
N ILE A 112 7.44 -7.47 4.79
CA ILE A 112 7.76 -8.60 3.91
C ILE A 112 7.38 -8.29 2.47
N PHE A 113 6.22 -7.68 2.23
CA PHE A 113 5.74 -7.42 0.87
C PHE A 113 6.33 -6.16 0.24
N ALA A 114 6.61 -5.10 1.02
CA ALA A 114 7.09 -3.82 0.51
C ALA A 114 8.27 -3.91 -0.48
N PRO A 115 9.32 -4.71 -0.26
CA PRO A 115 10.43 -4.83 -1.22
C PRO A 115 10.08 -5.62 -2.49
N ILE A 116 8.97 -6.37 -2.49
CA ILE A 116 8.53 -7.20 -3.62
C ILE A 116 7.53 -6.43 -4.51
N ILE A 117 6.78 -5.49 -3.92
CA ILE A 117 5.72 -4.72 -4.61
C ILE A 117 6.19 -4.11 -5.95
N PRO A 118 7.37 -3.47 -6.07
CA PRO A 118 7.78 -2.90 -7.36
C PRO A 118 7.86 -3.95 -8.48
N ALA A 119 8.34 -5.16 -8.18
CA ALA A 119 8.39 -6.25 -9.14
C ALA A 119 7.00 -6.77 -9.51
N ILE A 120 6.09 -6.89 -8.52
CA ILE A 120 4.68 -7.26 -8.75
C ILE A 120 3.99 -6.23 -9.65
N ILE A 121 4.21 -4.93 -9.42
CA ILE A 121 3.64 -3.87 -10.27
C ILE A 121 4.13 -4.01 -11.71
N VAL A 122 5.43 -4.18 -11.93
CA VAL A 122 6.00 -4.32 -13.28
C VAL A 122 5.48 -5.58 -13.96
N GLY A 123 5.49 -6.73 -13.26
CA GLY A 123 4.92 -7.97 -13.78
C GLY A 123 3.44 -7.81 -14.17
N GLY A 124 2.63 -7.24 -13.27
CA GLY A 124 1.22 -6.97 -13.53
C GLY A 124 0.96 -6.02 -14.70
N LEU A 125 1.80 -4.98 -14.89
CA LEU A 125 1.71 -4.10 -16.06
C LEU A 125 2.03 -4.83 -17.37
N ILE A 126 3.05 -5.70 -17.37
CA ILE A 126 3.43 -6.51 -18.55
C ILE A 126 2.30 -7.48 -18.89
N LEU A 127 1.77 -8.22 -17.90
CA LEU A 127 0.63 -9.12 -18.09
C LEU A 127 -0.62 -8.35 -18.51
N GLY A 128 -0.85 -7.16 -17.96
CA GLY A 128 -1.95 -6.29 -18.37
C GLY A 128 -1.85 -5.85 -19.83
N PHE A 129 -0.66 -5.46 -20.29
CA PHE A 129 -0.43 -5.14 -21.70
C PHE A 129 -0.67 -6.37 -22.59
N ARG A 130 -0.15 -7.52 -22.19
CA ARG A 130 -0.39 -8.80 -22.86
C ARG A 130 -1.88 -9.14 -22.94
N ASN A 131 -2.62 -8.92 -21.84
CA ASN A 131 -4.06 -9.13 -21.77
C ASN A 131 -4.85 -8.28 -22.80
N ILE A 132 -4.36 -7.06 -23.11
CA ILE A 132 -4.93 -6.23 -24.19
C ILE A 132 -4.66 -6.85 -25.55
N LEU A 133 -3.45 -7.36 -25.80
CA LEU A 133 -3.08 -7.97 -27.08
C LEU A 133 -3.93 -9.21 -27.41
N GLU A 134 -4.22 -10.02 -26.39
CA GLU A 134 -4.98 -11.28 -26.51
C GLU A 134 -6.50 -11.10 -26.35
N GLY A 135 -6.93 -10.15 -25.52
CA GLY A 135 -8.31 -10.10 -25.04
C GLY A 135 -9.19 -9.05 -25.72
N VAL A 136 -8.61 -8.06 -26.41
CA VAL A 136 -9.40 -7.01 -27.06
C VAL A 136 -9.63 -7.34 -28.53
N ASP A 137 -10.90 -7.53 -28.91
CA ASP A 137 -11.30 -7.72 -30.30
C ASP A 137 -11.37 -6.36 -31.03
N PHE A 138 -10.59 -6.22 -32.09
CA PHE A 138 -10.56 -5.06 -32.97
C PHE A 138 -11.19 -5.38 -34.33
N GLY A 139 -12.49 -5.69 -34.33
CA GLY A 139 -13.23 -5.96 -35.57
C GLY A 139 -13.13 -7.40 -36.07
N GLY A 140 -13.29 -8.36 -35.16
CA GLY A 140 -13.37 -9.78 -35.43
C GLY A 140 -12.08 -10.57 -35.26
N ALA A 141 -11.00 -9.93 -34.78
CA ALA A 141 -9.74 -10.58 -34.43
C ALA A 141 -8.96 -9.75 -33.40
N THR A 142 -8.24 -10.43 -32.52
CA THR A 142 -7.33 -9.77 -31.57
C THR A 142 -6.04 -9.28 -32.26
N ILE A 143 -5.23 -8.52 -31.57
CA ILE A 143 -3.93 -8.06 -32.14
C ILE A 143 -3.02 -9.26 -32.40
N VAL A 144 -3.04 -10.25 -31.52
CA VAL A 144 -2.24 -11.48 -31.63
C VAL A 144 -2.66 -12.27 -32.88
N ASP A 145 -3.95 -12.35 -33.20
CA ASP A 145 -4.45 -13.11 -34.36
C ASP A 145 -4.06 -12.50 -35.72
N ARG A 146 -3.67 -11.22 -35.73
CA ARG A 146 -3.40 -10.47 -36.97
C ARG A 146 -1.97 -10.63 -37.49
N SER A 147 -1.03 -11.06 -36.66
CA SER A 147 0.38 -11.05 -37.05
C SER A 147 1.22 -11.98 -36.17
N THR A 148 2.02 -12.81 -36.80
CA THR A 148 3.02 -13.67 -36.14
C THR A 148 4.03 -12.85 -35.31
N PHE A 149 4.28 -11.59 -35.68
CA PHE A 149 5.09 -10.68 -34.88
C PHE A 149 4.45 -10.40 -33.53
N TRP A 150 3.17 -10.07 -33.51
CA TRP A 150 2.46 -9.79 -32.25
C TRP A 150 2.24 -11.05 -31.41
N THR A 151 2.05 -12.23 -32.04
CA THR A 151 2.07 -13.52 -31.34
C THR A 151 3.40 -13.74 -30.63
N ALA A 152 4.52 -13.56 -31.34
CA ALA A 152 5.85 -13.71 -30.74
C ALA A 152 6.13 -12.69 -29.63
N ILE A 153 5.71 -11.43 -29.78
CA ILE A 153 5.82 -10.42 -28.72
C ILE A 153 5.00 -10.84 -27.49
N ASN A 154 3.78 -11.30 -27.69
CA ASN A 154 2.92 -11.75 -26.62
C ASN A 154 3.53 -12.94 -25.85
N ASP A 155 4.06 -13.93 -26.56
CA ASP A 155 4.74 -15.09 -25.97
C ASP A 155 6.02 -14.67 -25.22
N PHE A 156 6.80 -13.74 -25.80
CA PHE A 156 7.98 -13.21 -25.12
C PHE A 156 7.64 -12.46 -23.84
N LEU A 157 6.57 -11.64 -23.85
CA LEU A 157 6.13 -10.86 -22.69
C LEU A 157 5.60 -11.75 -21.56
N TRP A 158 5.19 -12.98 -21.85
CA TRP A 158 4.83 -13.94 -20.83
C TRP A 158 5.99 -14.20 -19.86
N LEU A 159 7.19 -14.38 -20.40
CA LEU A 159 8.38 -14.67 -19.59
C LEU A 159 8.65 -13.62 -18.48
N PRO A 160 8.82 -12.31 -18.77
CA PRO A 160 9.03 -11.32 -17.72
C PRO A 160 7.77 -11.01 -16.91
N GLY A 161 6.58 -11.12 -17.49
CA GLY A 161 5.31 -10.84 -16.81
C GLY A 161 5.00 -11.87 -15.74
N GLU A 162 5.16 -13.15 -16.04
CA GLU A 162 4.86 -14.25 -15.13
C GLU A 162 5.95 -14.49 -14.08
N ALA A 163 7.18 -14.10 -14.37
CA ALA A 163 8.35 -14.45 -13.55
C ALA A 163 8.16 -14.10 -12.06
N ILE A 164 7.65 -12.90 -11.73
CA ILE A 164 7.47 -12.51 -10.33
C ILE A 164 6.35 -13.31 -9.64
N PHE A 165 5.31 -13.67 -10.37
CA PHE A 165 4.17 -14.41 -9.80
C PHE A 165 4.54 -15.88 -9.62
N GLN A 166 5.14 -16.52 -10.63
CA GLN A 166 5.62 -17.90 -10.58
C GLN A 166 6.66 -18.10 -9.46
N PHE A 167 7.64 -17.19 -9.36
CA PHE A 167 8.73 -17.26 -8.40
C PHE A 167 8.48 -16.41 -7.14
N LEU A 168 7.24 -16.04 -6.86
CA LEU A 168 6.86 -15.26 -5.69
C LEU A 168 7.39 -15.86 -4.35
N PRO A 169 7.40 -17.19 -4.14
CA PRO A 169 7.98 -17.82 -2.96
C PRO A 169 9.45 -17.44 -2.73
N VAL A 170 10.25 -17.28 -3.79
CA VAL A 170 11.65 -16.85 -3.69
C VAL A 170 11.76 -15.42 -3.15
N GLY A 171 10.93 -14.53 -3.66
CA GLY A 171 10.84 -13.14 -3.17
C GLY A 171 10.41 -13.07 -1.70
N ILE A 172 9.42 -13.88 -1.31
CA ILE A 172 8.90 -13.90 0.06
C ILE A 172 9.94 -14.45 1.03
N THR A 173 10.55 -15.61 0.77
CA THR A 173 11.56 -16.22 1.65
C THR A 173 12.79 -15.33 1.79
N TRP A 174 13.24 -14.68 0.69
CA TRP A 174 14.28 -13.66 0.73
C TRP A 174 13.88 -12.48 1.62
N SER A 175 12.69 -11.97 1.47
CA SER A 175 12.23 -10.81 2.23
C SER A 175 12.04 -11.14 3.72
N VAL A 176 11.57 -12.34 4.05
CA VAL A 176 11.47 -12.81 5.45
C VAL A 176 12.86 -12.89 6.10
N THR A 177 13.84 -13.52 5.44
CA THR A 177 15.22 -13.60 5.97
C THR A 177 15.86 -12.23 6.12
N ARG A 178 15.66 -11.31 5.15
CA ARG A 178 16.08 -9.92 5.25
C ARG A 178 15.47 -9.21 6.47
N LYS A 179 14.15 -9.35 6.66
CA LYS A 179 13.43 -8.76 7.79
C LYS A 179 13.90 -9.30 9.13
N MET A 180 14.19 -10.59 9.21
CA MET A 180 14.66 -11.27 10.42
C MET A 180 16.15 -11.03 10.70
N GLY A 181 16.88 -10.34 9.80
CA GLY A 181 18.30 -10.09 9.93
C GLY A 181 19.17 -11.35 9.80
N THR A 182 18.69 -12.33 9.03
CA THR A 182 19.38 -13.60 8.78
C THR A 182 20.00 -13.65 7.38
N THR A 183 20.59 -14.77 6.99
CA THR A 183 21.34 -14.89 5.73
C THR A 183 20.39 -14.94 4.52
N GLN A 184 20.28 -13.85 3.79
CA GLN A 184 19.31 -13.67 2.70
C GLN A 184 19.45 -14.71 1.59
N ILE A 185 20.68 -15.12 1.24
CA ILE A 185 20.90 -16.12 0.20
C ILE A 185 20.28 -17.48 0.57
N LEU A 186 20.23 -17.85 1.86
CA LEU A 186 19.55 -19.07 2.29
C LEU A 186 18.04 -18.97 2.08
N GLY A 187 17.45 -17.77 2.24
CA GLY A 187 16.06 -17.52 1.89
C GLY A 187 15.81 -17.71 0.40
N ILE A 188 16.69 -17.19 -0.45
CA ILE A 188 16.61 -17.40 -1.90
C ILE A 188 16.68 -18.89 -2.25
N VAL A 189 17.67 -19.61 -1.70
CA VAL A 189 17.83 -21.07 -1.95
C VAL A 189 16.59 -21.84 -1.49
N LEU A 190 16.06 -21.55 -0.29
CA LEU A 190 14.82 -22.14 0.19
C LEU A 190 13.66 -21.90 -0.80
N GLY A 191 13.46 -20.64 -1.22
CA GLY A 191 12.41 -20.29 -2.16
C GLY A 191 12.54 -21.02 -3.50
N ILE A 192 13.77 -21.17 -4.03
CA ILE A 192 14.02 -21.94 -5.24
C ILE A 192 13.63 -23.41 -5.07
N THR A 193 13.85 -24.01 -3.89
CA THR A 193 13.40 -25.40 -3.66
C THR A 193 11.88 -25.53 -3.69
N LEU A 194 11.15 -24.50 -3.24
CA LEU A 194 9.68 -24.48 -3.25
C LEU A 194 9.08 -24.40 -4.67
N VAL A 195 9.80 -23.84 -5.63
CA VAL A 195 9.34 -23.67 -7.03
C VAL A 195 10.22 -24.44 -8.03
N SER A 196 10.93 -25.45 -7.55
CA SER A 196 11.84 -26.24 -8.39
C SER A 196 11.09 -26.93 -9.54
N PRO A 197 11.61 -26.94 -10.77
CA PRO A 197 11.00 -27.66 -11.89
C PRO A 197 11.04 -29.19 -11.73
N GLN A 198 11.66 -29.71 -10.68
CA GLN A 198 11.59 -31.14 -10.31
C GLN A 198 10.27 -31.51 -9.63
N LEU A 199 9.50 -30.51 -9.19
CA LEU A 199 8.20 -30.67 -8.55
C LEU A 199 7.09 -30.54 -9.60
N LEU A 200 5.95 -31.15 -9.35
CA LEU A 200 4.73 -30.86 -10.11
C LEU A 200 4.35 -29.39 -9.91
N ASP A 201 4.13 -28.65 -10.99
CA ASP A 201 3.75 -27.23 -10.91
C ASP A 201 2.44 -27.06 -10.14
N ALA A 202 2.39 -26.05 -9.27
CA ALA A 202 1.20 -25.74 -8.47
C ALA A 202 -0.06 -25.58 -9.32
N ASN A 203 0.07 -25.01 -10.52
CA ASN A 203 -1.05 -24.77 -11.43
C ASN A 203 -1.56 -26.05 -12.13
N GLU A 204 -0.77 -27.12 -12.10
CA GLU A 204 -1.13 -28.40 -12.74
C GLU A 204 -1.73 -29.42 -11.75
N VAL A 205 -1.64 -29.14 -10.44
CA VAL A 205 -2.05 -30.10 -9.38
C VAL A 205 -3.49 -30.56 -9.53
N ALA A 206 -4.45 -29.64 -9.79
CA ALA A 206 -5.85 -30.03 -9.90
C ALA A 206 -6.21 -30.73 -11.21
N SER A 207 -5.47 -30.49 -12.29
CA SER A 207 -5.63 -31.20 -13.57
C SER A 207 -4.97 -32.58 -13.56
N THR A 208 -4.10 -32.86 -12.56
CA THR A 208 -3.35 -34.11 -12.43
C THR A 208 -4.14 -35.10 -11.55
N ALA A 209 -4.38 -36.31 -12.05
CA ALA A 209 -5.03 -37.34 -11.22
C ALA A 209 -4.16 -37.67 -9.98
N ALA A 210 -4.77 -37.88 -8.84
CA ALA A 210 -4.05 -38.11 -7.59
C ALA A 210 -3.03 -39.27 -7.64
N ALA A 211 -3.28 -40.27 -8.50
CA ALA A 211 -2.38 -41.40 -8.71
C ALA A 211 -1.14 -41.05 -9.56
N ASP A 212 -1.18 -39.95 -10.31
CA ASP A 212 -0.13 -39.49 -11.22
C ASP A 212 0.75 -38.41 -10.60
N ILE A 213 0.41 -37.93 -9.39
CA ILE A 213 1.25 -36.98 -8.66
C ILE A 213 2.55 -37.67 -8.26
N PRO A 214 3.73 -37.13 -8.67
CA PRO A 214 5.00 -37.74 -8.30
C PRO A 214 5.22 -37.66 -6.79
N GLN A 215 5.85 -38.71 -6.22
CA GLN A 215 6.05 -38.82 -4.77
C GLN A 215 7.49 -39.24 -4.44
N TRP A 216 8.02 -38.71 -3.33
CA TRP A 216 9.18 -39.29 -2.66
C TRP A 216 8.71 -40.42 -1.77
N ASP A 217 9.13 -41.65 -2.08
CA ASP A 217 8.86 -42.83 -1.22
C ASP A 217 10.07 -43.09 -0.33
N PHE A 218 9.92 -42.78 0.95
CA PHE A 218 10.92 -43.04 1.98
C PHE A 218 10.74 -44.41 2.65
N GLY A 219 9.82 -45.25 2.16
CA GLY A 219 9.51 -46.57 2.70
C GLY A 219 8.61 -46.55 3.96
N PHE A 220 8.73 -45.53 4.79
CA PHE A 220 7.88 -45.30 5.97
C PHE A 220 6.86 -44.15 5.75
N ALA A 221 7.05 -43.34 4.76
CA ALA A 221 6.17 -42.21 4.39
C ALA A 221 6.31 -41.91 2.92
N GLN A 222 5.22 -41.54 2.28
CA GLN A 222 5.18 -40.97 0.93
C GLN A 222 4.88 -39.48 1.04
N VAL A 223 5.62 -38.66 0.30
CA VAL A 223 5.47 -37.21 0.29
C VAL A 223 5.30 -36.74 -1.15
N ASP A 224 4.22 -36.06 -1.44
CA ASP A 224 3.93 -35.53 -2.78
C ASP A 224 4.98 -34.50 -3.20
N MET A 225 5.46 -34.64 -4.44
CA MET A 225 6.41 -33.71 -5.05
C MET A 225 5.67 -32.54 -5.69
N ILE A 226 5.02 -31.72 -4.87
CA ILE A 226 4.22 -30.57 -5.29
C ILE A 226 5.03 -29.29 -5.09
N GLY A 227 5.03 -28.43 -6.12
CA GLY A 227 5.58 -27.09 -6.08
C GLY A 227 4.62 -26.09 -5.44
N TYR A 228 5.16 -24.94 -5.04
CA TYR A 228 4.41 -23.87 -4.37
C TYR A 228 4.48 -22.57 -5.15
N GLN A 229 4.47 -22.65 -6.50
CA GLN A 229 4.45 -21.49 -7.38
C GLN A 229 3.28 -20.55 -7.01
N GLY A 230 3.54 -19.25 -6.93
CA GLY A 230 2.55 -18.25 -6.53
C GLY A 230 2.11 -18.28 -5.05
N GLN A 231 2.43 -19.33 -4.29
CA GLN A 231 1.91 -19.55 -2.95
C GLN A 231 2.61 -18.68 -1.90
N VAL A 232 1.82 -17.83 -1.20
CA VAL A 232 2.31 -16.88 -0.21
C VAL A 232 2.55 -17.53 1.15
N ILE A 233 1.56 -18.27 1.65
CA ILE A 233 1.53 -18.78 3.03
C ILE A 233 2.60 -19.84 3.26
N PRO A 234 2.77 -20.86 2.38
CA PRO A 234 3.85 -21.84 2.50
C PRO A 234 5.23 -21.18 2.55
N ALA A 235 5.48 -20.21 1.65
CA ALA A 235 6.75 -19.50 1.57
C ALA A 235 7.05 -18.69 2.84
N MET A 236 6.04 -18.01 3.40
CA MET A 236 6.18 -17.26 4.65
C MET A 236 6.51 -18.17 5.83
N LEU A 237 5.76 -19.27 6.01
CA LEU A 237 5.96 -20.22 7.09
C LEU A 237 7.37 -20.84 7.02
N ALA A 238 7.79 -21.27 5.82
CA ALA A 238 9.12 -21.81 5.59
C ALA A 238 10.22 -20.77 5.84
N GLY A 239 10.04 -19.53 5.35
CA GLY A 239 10.98 -18.44 5.57
C GLY A 239 11.17 -18.08 7.05
N PHE A 240 10.09 -18.03 7.82
CA PHE A 240 10.19 -17.82 9.27
C PHE A 240 10.88 -18.97 9.98
N LEU A 241 10.56 -20.23 9.63
CA LEU A 241 11.24 -21.39 10.22
C LEU A 241 12.75 -21.34 9.95
N LEU A 242 13.16 -21.06 8.71
CA LEU A 242 14.57 -20.89 8.34
C LEU A 242 15.25 -19.85 9.22
N ALA A 243 14.64 -18.66 9.33
CA ALA A 243 15.20 -17.57 10.10
C ALA A 243 15.34 -17.92 11.60
N TYR A 244 14.33 -18.55 12.19
CA TYR A 244 14.38 -18.97 13.59
C TYR A 244 15.44 -20.05 13.83
N LEU A 245 15.55 -21.05 12.96
CA LEU A 245 16.58 -22.09 13.06
C LEU A 245 17.99 -21.49 12.88
N GLU A 246 18.18 -20.59 11.93
CA GLU A 246 19.47 -19.91 11.74
C GLU A 246 19.88 -19.12 12.98
N ILE A 247 18.95 -18.32 13.56
CA ILE A 247 19.18 -17.56 14.80
C ILE A 247 19.51 -18.52 15.96
N PHE A 248 18.79 -19.62 16.06
CA PHE A 248 19.03 -20.63 17.10
C PHE A 248 20.41 -21.27 16.97
N PHE A 249 20.77 -21.76 15.78
CA PHE A 249 22.05 -22.42 15.57
C PHE A 249 23.25 -21.48 15.66
N ARG A 250 23.12 -20.22 15.24
CA ARG A 250 24.16 -19.20 15.45
C ARG A 250 24.55 -19.01 16.92
N LYS A 251 23.61 -19.21 17.84
CA LYS A 251 23.86 -19.09 19.29
C LYS A 251 24.50 -20.33 19.90
N HIS A 252 24.35 -21.50 19.25
CA HIS A 252 24.76 -22.77 19.85
C HIS A 252 25.97 -23.41 19.17
N ILE A 253 26.26 -23.05 17.94
CA ILE A 253 27.38 -23.59 17.17
C ILE A 253 28.61 -22.70 17.37
N PRO A 254 29.80 -23.29 17.72
CA PRO A 254 31.04 -22.55 17.86
C PRO A 254 31.42 -21.79 16.59
N GLU A 255 31.98 -20.58 16.74
CA GLU A 255 32.32 -19.68 15.64
C GLU A 255 33.22 -20.32 14.59
N ALA A 256 34.18 -21.13 15.01
CA ALA A 256 35.14 -21.83 14.13
C ALA A 256 34.49 -22.72 13.03
N VAL A 257 33.29 -23.23 13.28
CA VAL A 257 32.56 -24.13 12.34
C VAL A 257 31.21 -23.57 11.92
N SER A 258 30.85 -22.40 12.43
CA SER A 258 29.55 -21.74 12.24
C SER A 258 29.22 -21.51 10.76
N MET A 259 30.21 -21.11 9.96
CA MET A 259 30.03 -20.81 8.55
C MET A 259 29.50 -22.01 7.72
N ILE A 260 29.76 -23.24 8.16
CA ILE A 260 29.34 -24.48 7.48
C ILE A 260 28.07 -25.05 8.13
N PHE A 261 28.11 -25.22 9.45
CA PHE A 261 27.06 -25.97 10.14
C PHE A 261 25.79 -25.17 10.41
N VAL A 262 25.87 -23.85 10.58
CA VAL A 262 24.67 -23.01 10.77
C VAL A 262 23.79 -23.05 9.53
N PRO A 263 24.27 -22.74 8.30
CA PRO A 263 23.47 -22.87 7.08
C PRO A 263 22.91 -24.28 6.87
N LEU A 264 23.74 -25.32 7.09
CA LEU A 264 23.33 -26.72 6.89
C LEU A 264 22.17 -27.10 7.82
N PHE A 265 22.31 -26.84 9.11
CA PHE A 265 21.29 -27.22 10.10
C PHE A 265 20.08 -26.29 10.10
N ALA A 266 20.18 -25.08 9.52
CA ALA A 266 19.03 -24.21 9.33
C ALA A 266 18.27 -24.59 8.05
N LEU A 267 18.96 -24.71 6.92
CA LEU A 267 18.33 -24.86 5.60
C LEU A 267 17.74 -26.27 5.41
N LEU A 268 18.51 -27.33 5.66
CA LEU A 268 18.07 -28.69 5.35
C LEU A 268 16.83 -29.14 6.14
N PRO A 269 16.75 -28.94 7.48
CA PRO A 269 15.53 -29.23 8.21
C PRO A 269 14.36 -28.35 7.79
N THR A 270 14.63 -27.11 7.41
CA THR A 270 13.56 -26.22 6.90
C THR A 270 13.00 -26.72 5.58
N ILE A 271 13.83 -27.15 4.62
CA ILE A 271 13.36 -27.71 3.34
C ILE A 271 12.50 -28.95 3.61
N ILE A 272 12.95 -29.86 4.48
CA ILE A 272 12.18 -31.05 4.85
C ILE A 272 10.83 -30.64 5.45
N ALA A 273 10.84 -29.75 6.44
CA ALA A 273 9.61 -29.28 7.07
C ALA A 273 8.70 -28.53 6.09
N ALA A 274 9.28 -27.78 5.14
CA ALA A 274 8.53 -27.04 4.12
C ALA A 274 7.74 -27.97 3.21
N HIS A 275 8.33 -29.07 2.74
CA HIS A 275 7.63 -29.99 1.82
C HIS A 275 6.72 -30.99 2.57
N VAL A 276 7.08 -31.41 3.78
CA VAL A 276 6.33 -32.44 4.51
C VAL A 276 5.17 -31.86 5.33
N VAL A 277 5.33 -30.66 5.90
CA VAL A 277 4.38 -30.11 6.89
C VAL A 277 3.90 -28.71 6.52
N LEU A 278 4.83 -27.75 6.40
CA LEU A 278 4.47 -26.32 6.30
C LEU A 278 3.83 -25.99 4.95
N GLY A 279 4.28 -26.61 3.88
CA GLY A 279 3.73 -26.43 2.55
C GLY A 279 2.30 -26.96 2.45
N PRO A 280 2.04 -28.25 2.74
CA PRO A 280 0.68 -28.79 2.77
C PRO A 280 -0.24 -28.03 3.71
N PHE A 281 0.23 -27.66 4.91
CA PHE A 281 -0.55 -26.85 5.86
C PHE A 281 -0.84 -25.45 5.31
N GLY A 282 0.16 -24.78 4.74
CA GLY A 282 0.00 -23.44 4.15
C GLY A 282 -0.95 -23.46 2.94
N TRP A 283 -0.87 -24.49 2.11
CA TRP A 283 -1.80 -24.71 1.00
C TRP A 283 -3.24 -24.91 1.50
N TRP A 284 -3.44 -25.80 2.47
CA TRP A 284 -4.74 -26.02 3.10
C TRP A 284 -5.33 -24.73 3.69
N LEU A 285 -4.51 -23.94 4.41
CA LEU A 285 -4.94 -22.66 4.97
C LEU A 285 -5.27 -21.63 3.87
N GLY A 286 -4.45 -21.58 2.82
CA GLY A 286 -4.69 -20.73 1.67
C GLY A 286 -6.01 -21.06 0.96
N ASN A 287 -6.30 -22.35 0.78
CA ASN A 287 -7.56 -22.81 0.22
C ASN A 287 -8.78 -22.45 1.09
N ILE A 288 -8.65 -22.53 2.42
CA ILE A 288 -9.73 -22.09 3.32
C ILE A 288 -10.00 -20.60 3.12
N ILE A 289 -8.96 -19.76 3.10
CA ILE A 289 -9.11 -18.32 2.90
C ILE A 289 -9.76 -18.03 1.54
N SER A 290 -9.28 -18.66 0.47
CA SER A 290 -9.84 -18.53 -0.87
C SER A 290 -11.32 -18.96 -0.93
N ASN A 291 -11.64 -20.10 -0.33
CA ASN A 291 -13.02 -20.60 -0.28
C ASN A 291 -13.96 -19.68 0.50
N VAL A 292 -13.53 -19.15 1.64
CA VAL A 292 -14.35 -18.22 2.45
C VAL A 292 -14.60 -16.92 1.70
N ILE A 293 -13.58 -16.35 1.09
CA ILE A 293 -13.71 -15.12 0.30
C ILE A 293 -14.57 -15.37 -0.96
N PHE A 294 -14.29 -16.46 -1.68
CA PHE A 294 -15.07 -16.83 -2.85
C PHE A 294 -16.54 -17.10 -2.51
N ALA A 295 -16.81 -17.80 -1.41
CA ALA A 295 -18.18 -18.00 -0.93
C ALA A 295 -18.86 -16.66 -0.57
N GLY A 296 -18.15 -15.73 0.04
CA GLY A 296 -18.65 -14.37 0.29
C GLY A 296 -19.04 -13.65 -1.01
N LEU A 297 -18.14 -13.70 -2.01
CA LEU A 297 -18.31 -13.03 -3.29
C LEU A 297 -19.36 -13.69 -4.22
N THR A 298 -19.65 -14.98 -4.04
CA THR A 298 -20.61 -15.75 -4.86
C THR A 298 -21.92 -16.06 -4.15
N SER A 299 -22.06 -15.70 -2.87
CA SER A 299 -23.28 -15.91 -2.09
C SER A 299 -24.43 -15.04 -2.58
N SER A 300 -25.65 -15.35 -2.15
CA SER A 300 -26.84 -14.52 -2.40
C SER A 300 -26.73 -13.09 -1.82
N VAL A 301 -25.79 -12.87 -0.90
CA VAL A 301 -25.50 -11.56 -0.27
C VAL A 301 -24.16 -10.98 -0.73
N SER A 302 -23.59 -11.47 -1.84
CA SER A 302 -22.31 -11.02 -2.41
C SER A 302 -22.28 -9.50 -2.67
N TRP A 303 -23.41 -8.93 -3.04
CA TRP A 303 -23.57 -7.49 -3.21
C TRP A 303 -23.26 -6.70 -1.93
N LEU A 304 -23.69 -7.23 -0.77
CA LEU A 304 -23.41 -6.60 0.53
C LEU A 304 -21.93 -6.73 0.90
N PHE A 305 -21.35 -7.91 0.65
CA PHE A 305 -19.92 -8.14 0.87
C PHE A 305 -19.07 -7.18 0.04
N SER A 306 -19.36 -7.04 -1.25
CA SER A 306 -18.61 -6.19 -2.17
C SER A 306 -18.79 -4.69 -1.86
N PHE A 307 -20.01 -4.29 -1.49
CA PHE A 307 -20.26 -2.93 -1.00
C PHE A 307 -19.49 -2.65 0.27
N ALA A 308 -19.55 -3.55 1.26
CA ALA A 308 -18.85 -3.40 2.53
C ALA A 308 -17.33 -3.40 2.35
N PHE A 309 -16.78 -4.26 1.50
CA PHE A 309 -15.36 -4.28 1.20
C PHE A 309 -14.90 -2.97 0.56
N GLY A 310 -15.59 -2.49 -0.48
CA GLY A 310 -15.28 -1.21 -1.11
C GLY A 310 -15.38 -0.04 -0.14
N LEU A 311 -16.41 -0.01 0.73
CA LEU A 311 -16.60 1.01 1.75
C LEU A 311 -15.48 1.01 2.80
N LEU A 312 -15.06 -0.18 3.27
CA LEU A 312 -14.14 -0.34 4.38
C LEU A 312 -12.67 -0.42 3.95
N TYR A 313 -12.38 -0.54 2.66
CA TYR A 313 -10.99 -0.67 2.19
C TYR A 313 -10.12 0.54 2.57
N SER A 314 -10.62 1.76 2.43
CA SER A 314 -9.88 2.96 2.82
C SER A 314 -9.55 3.02 4.33
N PRO A 315 -10.45 2.71 5.26
CA PRO A 315 -10.11 2.45 6.67
C PRO A 315 -9.03 1.37 6.86
N LEU A 316 -9.04 0.28 6.07
CA LEU A 316 -7.98 -0.73 6.13
C LEU A 316 -6.62 -0.17 5.68
N VAL A 317 -6.61 0.77 4.71
CA VAL A 317 -5.36 1.45 4.30
C VAL A 317 -4.81 2.31 5.43
N ILE A 318 -5.65 3.09 6.12
CA ILE A 318 -5.23 3.93 7.25
C ILE A 318 -4.58 3.09 8.36
N THR A 319 -5.15 1.94 8.66
CA THR A 319 -4.63 1.03 9.71
C THR A 319 -3.44 0.20 9.26
N GLY A 320 -3.11 0.21 7.95
CA GLY A 320 -2.09 -0.65 7.35
C GLY A 320 -2.56 -2.09 7.09
N LEU A 321 -3.81 -2.43 7.42
CA LEU A 321 -4.38 -3.76 7.25
C LEU A 321 -4.57 -4.16 5.77
N HIS A 322 -4.58 -3.19 4.85
CA HIS A 322 -4.70 -3.43 3.40
C HIS A 322 -3.60 -4.34 2.83
N HIS A 323 -2.45 -4.44 3.48
CA HIS A 323 -1.41 -5.40 3.07
C HIS A 323 -1.86 -6.87 3.23
N MET A 324 -2.82 -7.13 4.11
CA MET A 324 -3.44 -8.46 4.21
C MET A 324 -4.32 -8.75 3.00
N SER A 325 -5.05 -7.75 2.48
CA SER A 325 -5.87 -7.95 1.28
C SER A 325 -5.01 -8.26 0.05
N ASN A 326 -3.83 -7.66 -0.08
CA ASN A 326 -2.88 -8.01 -1.15
C ASN A 326 -2.42 -9.47 -1.06
N ALA A 327 -2.15 -9.97 0.16
CA ALA A 327 -1.80 -11.37 0.36
C ALA A 327 -2.96 -12.31 0.02
N ILE A 328 -4.19 -11.91 0.34
CA ILE A 328 -5.41 -12.64 -0.03
C ILE A 328 -5.60 -12.64 -1.55
N ASP A 329 -5.44 -11.49 -2.21
CA ASP A 329 -5.52 -11.39 -3.67
C ASP A 329 -4.55 -12.33 -4.38
N LEU A 330 -3.28 -12.36 -3.93
CA LEU A 330 -2.28 -13.27 -4.46
C LEU A 330 -2.70 -14.74 -4.27
N GLN A 331 -3.28 -15.06 -3.11
CA GLN A 331 -3.78 -16.41 -2.85
C GLN A 331 -5.00 -16.77 -3.72
N LEU A 332 -5.89 -15.80 -4.00
CA LEU A 332 -7.01 -16.00 -4.93
C LEU A 332 -6.51 -16.27 -6.35
N VAL A 333 -5.55 -15.46 -6.83
CA VAL A 333 -4.95 -15.66 -8.16
C VAL A 333 -4.20 -16.99 -8.27
N ALA A 334 -3.60 -17.46 -7.17
CA ALA A 334 -2.94 -18.77 -7.14
C ALA A 334 -3.92 -19.95 -6.99
N SER A 335 -5.21 -19.70 -6.73
CA SER A 335 -6.20 -20.73 -6.43
C SER A 335 -7.02 -21.11 -7.67
N GLU A 336 -7.18 -22.41 -7.89
CA GLU A 336 -8.06 -22.96 -8.93
C GLU A 336 -9.56 -22.74 -8.65
N VAL A 337 -9.93 -22.68 -7.36
CA VAL A 337 -11.32 -22.41 -6.95
C VAL A 337 -11.85 -21.12 -7.55
N THR A 338 -10.97 -20.15 -7.76
CA THR A 338 -11.27 -18.84 -8.35
C THR A 338 -10.97 -18.76 -9.83
N ASN A 339 -10.59 -19.87 -10.48
CA ASN A 339 -10.09 -19.92 -11.86
C ASN A 339 -8.91 -18.96 -12.07
N HIS A 340 -7.96 -18.94 -11.10
CA HIS A 340 -6.78 -18.07 -11.13
C HIS A 340 -7.10 -16.59 -11.31
N THR A 341 -8.22 -16.12 -10.76
CA THR A 341 -8.66 -14.72 -10.83
C THR A 341 -9.02 -14.18 -9.45
N THR A 342 -9.01 -12.86 -9.32
CA THR A 342 -9.48 -12.17 -8.11
C THR A 342 -10.56 -11.16 -8.43
N SER A 343 -11.58 -11.07 -7.57
CA SER A 343 -12.60 -10.02 -7.61
C SER A 343 -12.27 -8.89 -6.61
N LEU A 344 -11.28 -9.05 -5.72
CA LEU A 344 -10.91 -8.02 -4.73
C LEU A 344 -10.07 -6.92 -5.37
N TRP A 345 -9.09 -7.27 -6.22
CA TRP A 345 -8.20 -6.29 -6.85
C TRP A 345 -8.95 -5.21 -7.65
N PRO A 346 -9.96 -5.52 -8.47
CA PRO A 346 -10.78 -4.49 -9.11
C PRO A 346 -11.41 -3.53 -8.10
N MET A 347 -11.92 -4.02 -6.96
CA MET A 347 -12.50 -3.17 -5.91
C MET A 347 -11.46 -2.30 -5.20
N ILE A 348 -10.25 -2.80 -5.03
CA ILE A 348 -9.10 -2.04 -4.51
C ILE A 348 -8.76 -0.87 -5.44
N ALA A 349 -8.65 -1.14 -6.75
CA ALA A 349 -8.40 -0.11 -7.75
C ALA A 349 -9.51 0.97 -7.77
N LEU A 350 -10.78 0.55 -7.62
CA LEU A 350 -11.91 1.46 -7.52
C LEU A 350 -11.86 2.34 -6.25
N SER A 351 -11.39 1.80 -5.14
CA SER A 351 -11.18 2.58 -3.92
C SER A 351 -10.10 3.65 -4.09
N ASN A 352 -9.01 3.34 -4.79
CA ASN A 352 -7.99 4.32 -5.12
C ASN A 352 -8.57 5.45 -5.98
N ILE A 353 -9.34 5.11 -7.01
CA ILE A 353 -10.02 6.08 -7.88
C ILE A 353 -10.99 6.96 -7.07
N ALA A 354 -11.76 6.37 -6.18
CA ALA A 354 -12.71 7.08 -5.33
C ALA A 354 -12.03 8.13 -4.44
N GLN A 355 -10.89 7.76 -3.80
CA GLN A 355 -10.11 8.67 -2.96
C GLN A 355 -9.52 9.83 -3.79
N GLY A 356 -9.00 9.56 -4.98
CA GLY A 356 -8.50 10.59 -5.89
C GLY A 356 -9.60 11.53 -6.37
N SER A 357 -10.80 11.01 -6.58
CA SER A 357 -11.96 11.79 -7.04
C SER A 357 -12.53 12.69 -5.95
N ALA A 358 -12.44 12.28 -4.69
CA ALA A 358 -12.76 13.15 -3.56
C ALA A 358 -11.76 14.32 -3.47
N VAL A 359 -10.46 14.07 -3.69
CA VAL A 359 -9.45 15.15 -3.78
C VAL A 359 -9.70 16.07 -4.99
N LEU A 360 -10.12 15.52 -6.14
CA LEU A 360 -10.53 16.33 -7.30
C LEU A 360 -11.67 17.29 -6.94
N ALA A 361 -12.63 16.84 -6.12
CA ALA A 361 -13.70 17.70 -5.63
C ALA A 361 -13.18 18.80 -4.68
N ILE A 362 -12.17 18.50 -3.85
CA ILE A 362 -11.51 19.52 -3.00
C ILE A 362 -10.82 20.57 -3.86
N ILE A 363 -10.08 20.17 -4.92
CA ILE A 363 -9.46 21.10 -5.86
C ILE A 363 -10.53 22.01 -6.50
N TYR A 364 -11.69 21.46 -6.85
CA TYR A 364 -12.79 22.22 -7.40
C TYR A 364 -13.37 23.22 -6.39
N LEU A 365 -13.55 22.81 -5.13
CA LEU A 365 -14.15 23.63 -4.05
C LEU A 365 -13.22 24.76 -3.59
N HIS A 366 -11.90 24.52 -3.57
CA HIS A 366 -10.87 25.47 -3.12
C HIS A 366 -10.09 26.06 -4.28
N ARG A 367 -10.73 26.18 -5.46
CA ARG A 367 -10.10 26.71 -6.66
C ARG A 367 -9.57 28.12 -6.43
N GLY A 368 -8.28 28.33 -6.71
CA GLY A 368 -7.55 29.59 -6.52
C GLY A 368 -6.73 29.65 -5.22
N ASP A 369 -6.89 28.71 -4.32
CA ASP A 369 -5.96 28.52 -3.19
C ASP A 369 -4.71 27.77 -3.67
N LYS A 370 -3.66 28.54 -3.94
CA LYS A 370 -2.39 27.98 -4.42
C LYS A 370 -1.70 27.04 -3.44
N LYS A 371 -1.91 27.23 -2.13
CA LYS A 371 -1.32 26.35 -1.11
C LYS A 371 -1.98 24.99 -1.15
N GLU A 372 -3.31 24.96 -1.19
CA GLU A 372 -4.09 23.74 -1.28
C GLU A 372 -3.83 23.00 -2.61
N GLU A 373 -3.82 23.72 -3.74
CA GLU A 373 -3.57 23.15 -5.07
C GLU A 373 -2.19 22.47 -5.18
N GLN A 374 -1.14 23.03 -4.54
CA GLN A 374 0.20 22.45 -4.53
C GLN A 374 0.28 21.06 -3.85
N VAL A 375 -0.62 20.77 -2.93
CA VAL A 375 -0.68 19.48 -2.24
C VAL A 375 -1.70 18.57 -2.89
N SER A 376 -2.87 19.10 -3.24
CA SER A 376 -4.01 18.33 -3.74
C SER A 376 -3.79 17.77 -5.14
N ILE A 377 -3.18 18.53 -6.06
CA ILE A 377 -2.98 18.07 -7.44
C ILE A 377 -2.03 16.87 -7.52
N PRO A 378 -0.81 16.89 -6.92
CA PRO A 378 0.06 15.72 -6.90
C PRO A 378 -0.56 14.53 -6.16
N ALA A 379 -1.28 14.78 -5.06
CA ALA A 379 -1.97 13.75 -4.30
C ALA A 379 -3.07 13.05 -5.11
N MET A 380 -3.87 13.82 -5.86
CA MET A 380 -4.88 13.29 -6.78
C MET A 380 -4.25 12.41 -7.87
N ILE A 381 -3.20 12.91 -8.53
CA ILE A 381 -2.49 12.17 -9.59
C ILE A 381 -1.93 10.86 -9.03
N SER A 382 -1.23 10.93 -7.89
CA SER A 382 -0.69 9.75 -7.20
C SER A 382 -1.78 8.71 -6.92
N CYS A 383 -2.95 9.16 -6.47
CA CYS A 383 -4.08 8.31 -6.15
C CYS A 383 -4.66 7.63 -7.39
N TYR A 384 -4.83 8.36 -8.49
CA TYR A 384 -5.25 7.79 -9.76
C TYR A 384 -4.23 6.82 -10.37
N LEU A 385 -2.96 6.92 -9.97
CA LEU A 385 -1.91 5.96 -10.32
C LEU A 385 -1.76 4.82 -9.28
N GLY A 386 -2.65 4.73 -8.28
CA GLY A 386 -2.73 3.61 -7.35
C GLY A 386 -2.05 3.82 -6.00
N VAL A 387 -1.52 5.02 -5.70
CA VAL A 387 -0.89 5.35 -4.42
C VAL A 387 -1.77 6.33 -3.66
N THR A 388 -2.49 5.85 -2.65
CA THR A 388 -3.56 6.59 -1.97
C THR A 388 -3.11 7.44 -0.78
N GLU A 389 -1.96 7.13 -0.18
CA GLU A 389 -1.50 7.74 1.07
C GLU A 389 -1.40 9.28 1.01
N PRO A 390 -0.87 9.89 -0.06
CA PRO A 390 -0.81 11.35 -0.13
C PRO A 390 -2.20 12.00 -0.15
N ALA A 391 -3.16 11.38 -0.84
CA ALA A 391 -4.54 11.86 -0.92
C ALA A 391 -5.28 11.68 0.42
N MET A 392 -5.15 10.50 1.03
CA MET A 392 -5.85 10.17 2.27
C MET A 392 -5.34 11.00 3.45
N PHE A 393 -4.02 10.96 3.69
CA PHE A 393 -3.43 11.63 4.85
C PHE A 393 -3.21 13.13 4.64
N GLY A 394 -2.94 13.57 3.41
CA GLY A 394 -2.71 14.98 3.10
C GLY A 394 -3.99 15.80 2.99
N ILE A 395 -5.08 15.22 2.50
CA ILE A 395 -6.30 15.94 2.15
C ILE A 395 -7.56 15.33 2.77
N ASN A 396 -7.88 14.06 2.44
CA ASN A 396 -9.20 13.51 2.74
C ASN A 396 -9.47 13.37 4.25
N LEU A 397 -8.46 12.99 5.04
CA LEU A 397 -8.57 12.88 6.50
C LEU A 397 -8.49 14.26 7.21
N LYS A 398 -7.85 15.25 6.57
CA LYS A 398 -7.84 16.63 7.09
C LYS A 398 -9.26 17.16 7.19
N TYR A 399 -10.05 16.99 6.14
CA TYR A 399 -11.42 17.50 6.05
C TYR A 399 -12.49 16.50 6.51
N ILE A 400 -12.20 15.19 6.58
CA ILE A 400 -13.08 14.06 6.92
C ILE A 400 -14.18 13.80 5.87
N TYR A 401 -14.97 14.80 5.49
CA TYR A 401 -16.09 14.62 4.55
C TYR A 401 -15.68 14.03 3.18
N PRO A 402 -14.52 14.38 2.58
CA PRO A 402 -14.11 13.75 1.33
C PRO A 402 -13.72 12.29 1.53
N PHE A 403 -13.14 11.95 2.68
CA PHE A 403 -12.81 10.57 3.02
C PHE A 403 -14.06 9.69 3.07
N VAL A 404 -15.11 10.14 3.77
CA VAL A 404 -16.39 9.42 3.87
C VAL A 404 -17.09 9.35 2.51
N ALA A 405 -17.06 10.42 1.72
CA ALA A 405 -17.61 10.45 0.37
C ALA A 405 -16.93 9.43 -0.55
N ALA A 406 -15.60 9.32 -0.48
CA ALA A 406 -14.83 8.33 -1.23
C ALA A 406 -15.13 6.90 -0.79
N MET A 407 -15.25 6.64 0.51
CA MET A 407 -15.67 5.33 1.02
C MET A 407 -17.02 4.90 0.43
N ILE A 408 -18.01 5.78 0.43
CA ILE A 408 -19.34 5.50 -0.13
C ILE A 408 -19.25 5.27 -1.64
N GLY A 409 -18.53 6.12 -2.37
CA GLY A 409 -18.32 5.98 -3.82
C GLY A 409 -17.65 4.66 -4.19
N SER A 410 -16.62 4.25 -3.44
CA SER A 410 -15.96 2.96 -3.57
C SER A 410 -16.90 1.79 -3.29
N GLY A 411 -17.76 1.89 -2.26
CA GLY A 411 -18.75 0.89 -1.94
C GLY A 411 -19.74 0.65 -3.09
N PHE A 412 -20.30 1.71 -3.67
CA PHE A 412 -21.22 1.60 -4.82
C PHE A 412 -20.51 1.09 -6.08
N ALA A 413 -19.29 1.50 -6.33
CA ALA A 413 -18.50 0.99 -7.45
C ALA A 413 -18.19 -0.50 -7.28
N GLY A 414 -17.82 -0.94 -6.08
CA GLY A 414 -17.62 -2.35 -5.75
C GLY A 414 -18.89 -3.19 -5.87
N LEU A 415 -20.04 -2.64 -5.46
CA LEU A 415 -21.35 -3.25 -5.65
C LEU A 415 -21.65 -3.51 -7.14
N PHE A 416 -21.48 -2.51 -8.00
CA PHE A 416 -21.68 -2.63 -9.43
C PHE A 416 -20.69 -3.63 -10.05
N ASN A 417 -19.42 -3.57 -9.62
CA ASN A 417 -18.36 -4.49 -10.04
C ASN A 417 -18.73 -5.96 -9.76
N ASN A 418 -19.33 -6.23 -8.60
CA ASN A 418 -19.82 -7.57 -8.25
C ASN A 418 -21.00 -8.01 -9.14
N PHE A 419 -21.97 -7.14 -9.38
CA PHE A 419 -23.11 -7.47 -10.26
C PHE A 419 -22.67 -7.81 -11.69
N MET A 420 -21.57 -7.22 -12.15
CA MET A 420 -21.01 -7.48 -13.48
C MET A 420 -19.95 -8.60 -13.48
N ASP A 421 -19.69 -9.26 -12.35
CA ASP A 421 -18.66 -10.30 -12.16
C ASP A 421 -17.31 -9.89 -12.75
N VAL A 422 -16.87 -8.65 -12.49
CA VAL A 422 -15.58 -8.17 -12.97
C VAL A 422 -14.46 -8.77 -12.15
N ARG A 423 -13.50 -9.40 -12.82
CA ARG A 423 -12.34 -10.06 -12.19
C ARG A 423 -11.04 -9.60 -12.80
N ALA A 424 -9.95 -9.73 -12.04
CA ALA A 424 -8.60 -9.48 -12.52
C ALA A 424 -7.80 -10.79 -12.61
N ASN A 425 -6.93 -10.90 -13.62
CA ASN A 425 -6.05 -12.04 -13.84
C ASN A 425 -4.83 -12.01 -12.91
N SER A 426 -4.49 -10.84 -12.41
CA SER A 426 -3.34 -10.63 -11.52
C SER A 426 -3.58 -9.42 -10.63
N ILE A 427 -2.77 -9.29 -9.61
CA ILE A 427 -2.59 -8.00 -8.94
C ILE A 427 -1.54 -7.18 -9.69
N GLY A 428 -1.59 -5.86 -9.57
CA GLY A 428 -0.66 -5.00 -10.29
C GLY A 428 -0.74 -3.56 -9.81
N VAL A 429 -0.79 -2.64 -10.75
CA VAL A 429 -1.02 -1.23 -10.45
C VAL A 429 -2.49 -0.99 -10.12
N GLY A 430 -2.76 -0.24 -9.05
CA GLY A 430 -4.11 0.21 -8.71
C GLY A 430 -4.56 1.44 -9.53
N GLY A 431 -5.64 2.07 -9.10
CA GLY A 431 -6.16 3.28 -9.75
C GLY A 431 -6.62 3.05 -11.19
N LEU A 432 -6.50 4.07 -12.05
CA LEU A 432 -6.93 4.02 -13.44
C LEU A 432 -6.21 2.93 -14.27
N PRO A 433 -4.88 2.76 -14.13
CA PRO A 433 -4.17 1.69 -14.84
C PRO A 433 -4.62 0.27 -14.43
N GLY A 434 -5.32 0.11 -13.32
CA GLY A 434 -5.88 -1.17 -12.87
C GLY A 434 -6.78 -1.87 -13.89
N ILE A 435 -7.30 -1.13 -14.89
CA ILE A 435 -8.06 -1.71 -16.00
C ILE A 435 -7.22 -2.71 -16.82
N LEU A 436 -5.91 -2.56 -16.86
CA LEU A 436 -5.02 -3.41 -17.66
C LEU A 436 -4.99 -4.86 -17.19
N VAL A 437 -5.23 -5.12 -15.90
CA VAL A 437 -5.23 -6.47 -15.33
C VAL A 437 -6.61 -7.13 -15.30
N ILE A 438 -7.65 -6.45 -15.78
CA ILE A 438 -9.02 -6.98 -15.81
C ILE A 438 -9.11 -8.13 -16.82
N ASN A 439 -9.76 -9.21 -16.42
CA ASN A 439 -10.08 -10.32 -17.30
C ASN A 439 -11.17 -9.90 -18.29
N SER A 440 -10.88 -10.00 -19.60
CA SER A 440 -11.81 -9.63 -20.66
C SER A 440 -12.83 -10.72 -20.99
N GLN A 441 -12.59 -11.96 -20.55
CA GLN A 441 -13.38 -13.15 -20.90
C GLN A 441 -14.42 -13.49 -19.83
N ILE A 442 -14.29 -12.98 -18.61
CA ILE A 442 -15.18 -13.26 -17.49
C ILE A 442 -16.05 -12.02 -17.20
N GLY A 443 -17.35 -12.24 -17.04
CA GLY A 443 -18.30 -11.21 -16.66
C GLY A 443 -18.36 -10.05 -17.66
N GLY A 444 -18.47 -8.82 -17.14
CA GLY A 444 -18.57 -7.60 -17.96
C GLY A 444 -17.22 -7.06 -18.47
N GLY A 445 -16.10 -7.65 -18.10
CA GLY A 445 -14.76 -7.32 -18.58
C GLY A 445 -14.40 -5.82 -18.45
N TYR A 446 -13.67 -5.31 -19.44
CA TYR A 446 -13.18 -3.91 -19.45
C TYR A 446 -14.31 -2.87 -19.41
N LEU A 447 -15.42 -3.11 -20.14
CA LEU A 447 -16.51 -2.13 -20.21
C LEU A 447 -17.19 -1.98 -18.86
N ALA A 448 -17.48 -3.08 -18.19
CA ALA A 448 -18.09 -3.03 -16.86
C ALA A 448 -17.17 -2.38 -15.84
N PHE A 449 -15.86 -2.66 -15.90
CA PHE A 449 -14.89 -2.02 -15.03
C PHE A 449 -14.79 -0.51 -15.30
N ALA A 450 -14.79 -0.09 -16.57
CA ALA A 450 -14.81 1.34 -16.94
C ALA A 450 -16.05 2.05 -16.39
N ILE A 451 -17.22 1.41 -16.43
CA ILE A 451 -18.45 1.94 -15.81
C ILE A 451 -18.28 2.02 -14.28
N SER A 452 -17.72 0.99 -13.64
CA SER A 452 -17.40 1.02 -12.20
C SER A 452 -16.48 2.18 -11.83
N MET A 453 -15.47 2.47 -12.66
CA MET A 453 -14.57 3.63 -12.48
C MET A 453 -15.35 4.95 -12.55
N VAL A 454 -16.24 5.11 -13.53
CA VAL A 454 -17.11 6.29 -13.64
C VAL A 454 -18.01 6.43 -12.40
N ILE A 455 -18.59 5.33 -11.91
CA ILE A 455 -19.39 5.32 -10.68
C ILE A 455 -18.55 5.79 -9.48
N ALA A 456 -17.32 5.26 -9.32
CA ALA A 456 -16.40 5.68 -8.25
C ALA A 456 -16.11 7.18 -8.34
N ILE A 457 -15.80 7.70 -9.54
CA ILE A 457 -15.48 9.11 -9.78
C ILE A 457 -16.68 10.00 -9.44
N VAL A 458 -17.81 9.71 -10.07
CA VAL A 458 -19.00 10.59 -10.01
C VAL A 458 -19.60 10.63 -8.60
N ILE A 459 -19.76 9.47 -7.96
CA ILE A 459 -20.35 9.42 -6.61
C ILE A 459 -19.42 10.09 -5.60
N SER A 460 -18.12 9.78 -5.61
CA SER A 460 -17.18 10.39 -4.67
C SER A 460 -17.08 11.90 -4.84
N PHE A 461 -17.02 12.38 -6.08
CA PHE A 461 -16.98 13.81 -6.38
C PHE A 461 -18.26 14.53 -5.94
N ILE A 462 -19.42 14.03 -6.34
CA ILE A 462 -20.72 14.66 -6.02
C ILE A 462 -20.94 14.66 -4.50
N LEU A 463 -20.72 13.53 -3.82
CA LEU A 463 -20.92 13.45 -2.37
C LEU A 463 -19.96 14.38 -1.62
N THR A 464 -18.72 14.51 -2.06
CA THR A 464 -17.77 15.48 -1.46
C THR A 464 -18.32 16.90 -1.55
N VAL A 465 -18.78 17.32 -2.73
CA VAL A 465 -19.38 18.66 -2.92
C VAL A 465 -20.66 18.84 -2.09
N VAL A 466 -21.53 17.81 -2.05
CA VAL A 466 -22.78 17.86 -1.29
C VAL A 466 -22.52 17.93 0.23
N PHE A 467 -21.60 17.11 0.73
CA PHE A 467 -21.24 17.09 2.15
C PHE A 467 -20.66 18.43 2.58
N ARG A 468 -19.77 19.04 1.78
CA ARG A 468 -19.26 20.39 2.05
C ARG A 468 -20.39 21.43 2.13
N LYS A 469 -21.27 21.45 1.12
CA LYS A 469 -22.38 22.41 1.08
C LYS A 469 -23.40 22.26 2.20
N ARG A 470 -23.52 21.05 2.77
CA ARG A 470 -24.48 20.75 3.86
C ARG A 470 -23.84 20.70 5.25
N GLY A 471 -22.53 20.95 5.37
CA GLY A 471 -21.81 20.83 6.64
C GLY A 471 -21.77 19.40 7.21
N ILE A 472 -21.99 18.36 6.37
CA ILE A 472 -22.01 16.97 6.82
C ILE A 472 -20.58 16.47 6.93
N PHE A 473 -20.18 15.93 8.10
CA PHE A 473 -18.82 15.48 8.43
C PHE A 473 -17.73 16.54 8.22
N ASN A 474 -18.06 17.83 8.28
CA ASN A 474 -17.11 18.91 8.10
C ASN A 474 -16.48 19.27 9.46
N LYS A 475 -15.16 19.15 9.57
CA LYS A 475 -14.41 19.47 10.78
C LYS A 475 -14.29 21.00 10.96
N GLU A 476 -14.14 21.75 9.87
CA GLU A 476 -14.01 23.22 9.91
C GLU A 476 -15.25 23.91 10.52
N ASP A 477 -16.47 23.44 10.23
CA ASP A 477 -17.71 24.03 10.79
C ASP A 477 -17.88 23.78 12.30
N ARG A 478 -17.14 22.82 12.89
CA ARG A 478 -17.13 22.60 14.34
C ARG A 478 -16.20 23.57 15.07
N GLU A 479 -15.12 23.96 14.45
CA GLU A 479 -14.17 24.92 15.00
C GLU A 479 -14.75 26.35 14.96
N ASP A 480 -15.41 26.75 13.86
CA ASP A 480 -16.11 28.02 13.75
C ASP A 480 -17.29 28.13 14.75
N SER A 481 -18.03 27.03 14.97
CA SER A 481 -19.13 27.04 15.94
C SER A 481 -18.65 27.08 17.39
N THR A 482 -17.49 26.53 17.70
CA THR A 482 -16.87 26.65 19.03
C THR A 482 -16.22 28.02 19.23
N ALA A 483 -15.67 28.62 18.18
CA ALA A 483 -15.16 29.99 18.22
C ALA A 483 -16.29 31.03 18.36
N GLU A 484 -17.41 30.86 17.65
CA GLU A 484 -18.61 31.71 17.84
C GLU A 484 -19.24 31.59 19.24
N LEU A 485 -19.25 30.38 19.79
CA LEU A 485 -19.72 30.16 21.19
C LEU A 485 -18.76 30.77 22.21
N ALA A 486 -17.45 30.77 21.95
CA ALA A 486 -16.45 31.41 22.80
C ALA A 486 -16.51 32.95 22.71
N VAL A 487 -16.82 33.51 21.53
CA VAL A 487 -17.01 34.97 21.33
C VAL A 487 -18.34 35.44 21.87
N ALA A 488 -19.39 34.64 21.82
CA ALA A 488 -20.72 34.98 22.41
C ALA A 488 -20.74 34.96 23.96
N GLY A 489 -19.72 34.38 24.59
CA GLY A 489 -19.55 34.38 26.06
C GLY A 489 -18.70 35.53 26.62
N ALA A 490 -18.11 36.39 25.78
CA ALA A 490 -17.31 37.53 26.21
C ALA A 490 -18.14 38.81 26.16
N THR A 491 -18.50 39.36 27.33
CA THR A 491 -19.11 40.67 27.50
C THR A 491 -18.23 41.80 26.98
N PRO A 492 -18.77 42.84 26.37
CA PRO A 492 -17.99 43.92 25.76
C PRO A 492 -17.46 44.90 26.85
N GLY A 493 -16.16 45.01 26.89
CA GLY A 493 -15.46 46.03 27.69
C GLY A 493 -14.07 46.30 27.11
N ASP A 494 -13.98 47.48 26.58
CA ASP A 494 -12.80 48.29 26.25
C ASP A 494 -12.29 48.35 24.81
N THR A 495 -12.52 49.55 24.33
CA THR A 495 -12.05 50.17 23.09
C THR A 495 -10.55 50.53 23.13
N GLY A 496 -9.83 50.25 22.05
CA GLY A 496 -8.49 50.78 21.80
C GLY A 496 -8.10 50.67 20.34
N SER A 497 -8.19 51.80 19.67
CA SER A 497 -7.86 52.08 18.26
C SER A 497 -6.35 51.94 17.94
N PHE A 498 -6.01 51.60 16.67
CA PHE A 498 -5.02 52.23 15.78
C PHE A 498 -4.76 51.32 14.60
N SER A 499 -5.09 51.74 13.45
CA SER A 499 -4.59 52.49 12.27
C SER A 499 -3.69 51.73 11.33
N SER A 500 -4.20 51.55 10.15
CA SER A 500 -3.74 51.63 8.74
C SER A 500 -2.23 51.74 8.43
N GLY A 501 -1.80 51.06 7.36
CA GLY A 501 -0.58 51.35 6.59
C GLY A 501 -0.29 50.33 5.48
N GLU A 502 -0.79 50.59 4.28
CA GLU A 502 -0.20 50.61 2.96
C GLU A 502 0.79 49.54 2.43
N ASP A 503 0.36 48.98 1.31
CA ASP A 503 1.01 48.73 0.01
C ASP A 503 2.53 48.54 -0.09
N THR A 504 2.90 47.44 -0.76
CA THR A 504 3.78 47.54 -1.95
C THR A 504 3.75 46.28 -2.82
N SER A 505 3.53 46.52 -4.09
CA SER A 505 3.62 45.63 -5.25
C SER A 505 5.06 45.19 -5.55
N VAL A 506 5.31 43.90 -5.86
CA VAL A 506 6.46 43.47 -6.68
C VAL A 506 6.08 42.34 -7.63
N SER A 507 6.44 42.55 -8.85
CA SER A 507 6.26 41.95 -10.15
C SER A 507 6.45 40.42 -10.31
N LEU A 508 5.62 39.94 -11.24
CA LEU A 508 5.71 38.65 -11.95
C LEU A 508 6.95 38.55 -12.85
N THR A 509 7.85 37.61 -12.59
CA THR A 509 8.69 36.93 -13.60
C THR A 509 9.50 35.81 -12.92
N ASN A 510 9.04 34.55 -12.96
CA ASN A 510 9.89 33.34 -12.83
C ASN A 510 9.09 32.03 -12.92
N THR A 511 7.95 31.96 -13.57
CA THR A 511 7.06 30.79 -13.55
C THR A 511 7.37 29.74 -14.65
N GLN A 512 8.21 30.04 -15.64
CA GLN A 512 8.47 29.13 -16.77
C GLN A 512 9.70 28.21 -16.62
N LYS A 513 10.63 28.52 -15.74
CA LYS A 513 11.83 27.66 -15.51
C LYS A 513 11.62 26.53 -14.52
N THR A 514 10.52 26.54 -13.79
CA THR A 514 10.28 25.58 -12.69
C THR A 514 9.66 24.26 -13.21
N THR A 515 8.91 24.30 -14.29
CA THR A 515 8.17 23.12 -14.79
C THR A 515 9.06 22.11 -15.53
N GLU A 516 10.10 22.56 -16.20
CA GLU A 516 11.05 21.66 -16.90
C GLU A 516 11.99 20.93 -15.94
N ASN A 517 12.34 21.52 -14.79
CA ASN A 517 13.16 20.87 -13.77
C ASN A 517 12.40 19.78 -12.99
N TYR A 518 11.08 19.86 -12.88
CA TYR A 518 10.28 18.84 -12.17
C TYR A 518 10.17 17.52 -12.94
N LEU A 519 10.09 17.57 -14.27
CA LEU A 519 10.06 16.35 -15.10
C LEU A 519 11.39 15.60 -15.12
N HIS A 520 12.51 16.32 -15.04
CA HIS A 520 13.84 15.69 -15.03
C HIS A 520 14.20 15.07 -13.69
N GLN A 521 13.73 15.64 -12.56
CA GLN A 521 13.96 15.08 -11.22
C GLN A 521 13.04 13.89 -10.91
N PHE A 522 11.84 13.83 -11.49
CA PHE A 522 10.91 12.71 -11.31
C PHE A 522 11.42 11.42 -11.96
N LEU A 523 12.22 11.54 -13.04
CA LEU A 523 12.80 10.39 -13.74
C LEU A 523 14.11 9.87 -13.14
N VAL A 524 14.70 10.56 -12.17
CA VAL A 524 16.01 10.19 -11.57
C VAL A 524 15.89 9.71 -10.11
N SER A 525 14.71 9.79 -9.48
CA SER A 525 14.55 9.49 -8.04
C SER A 525 13.60 8.33 -7.71
N TYR A 526 13.43 7.39 -8.67
CA TYR A 526 12.78 6.11 -8.38
C TYR A 526 13.73 4.94 -8.57
#